data_1fae9d7fe049ff235906a7b77a969fb0
#
_entry.id   1fae9d7fe049ff235906a7b77a969fb0
#
_cell.length_a   1.000
_cell.length_b   1.000
_cell.length_c   1.000
_cell.angle_alpha   90.00
_cell.angle_beta   90.00
_cell.angle_gamma   90.00
#
_symmetry.space_group_name_H-M   'P 1'
#
loop_
_entity.id
_entity.type
_entity.pdbx_description
1 polymer ?
#
loop_
_entity_poly.entity_id
_entity_poly.type
_entity_poly.pdbx_seq_one_letter_code
_entity_poly.pdbx_strand_id
1 'polypeptide(L)'
;MTDTLNPLESAQLQIKKACEKLNLNPAVYEILKEPQRVIEISIPVKMDDGSLKVFKGYRSAHNHALGPSKGGVRFHQNVNLEEVKALSTWMSLKAGLLALPYGGGKGGIAVDPKKLSEREIESLSRGYIRGLYKYLGERIDIPAPDVNTNGQIMSYFVDEYIKLNGDREDLGTFTGKPLILGGSLGRNEATGYGVVISTKYVAKKLGIDLKNAEIGLQGFGNVGSFTLKYLQDEGAKVKYLSIRDESEECGRSALYSEDGFDYESLQKYRDENKSLVGYPKAKKISDQEFWTHKFDILIPAALENIITEKIAKNLDVKLIAEGANGPTTPEADEILKEKNVEIIPDILANSGGVLVSYYEWVQNQYGSYWTKKEVQEKQEKDMLKAIEGIFAIKDQYKTDIREAAYMFAIKRIAEAMKLRGWY
;
A
#
# COMPACT_ATOMS: atom_id res chain seq x y z
N MET A 1 11.68 -21.68 18.80
CA MET A 1 10.64 -20.69 18.53
C MET A 1 11.39 -19.44 18.15
N THR A 2 11.47 -19.12 16.89
CA THR A 2 12.00 -17.82 16.45
C THR A 2 10.96 -16.80 16.86
N ASP A 3 11.30 -15.90 17.79
CA ASP A 3 10.48 -14.74 18.15
C ASP A 3 10.32 -13.87 16.90
N THR A 4 9.24 -14.10 16.16
CA THR A 4 8.86 -13.17 15.08
C THR A 4 8.47 -11.87 15.75
N LEU A 5 9.27 -10.82 15.52
CA LEU A 5 8.98 -9.47 15.99
C LEU A 5 7.54 -9.10 15.62
N ASN A 6 6.83 -8.45 16.53
CA ASN A 6 5.53 -7.90 16.17
C ASN A 6 5.70 -6.78 15.12
N PRO A 7 4.65 -6.43 14.36
CA PRO A 7 4.77 -5.43 13.29
C PRO A 7 5.31 -4.06 13.76
N LEU A 8 4.99 -3.64 14.98
CA LEU A 8 5.49 -2.37 15.52
C LEU A 8 6.98 -2.43 15.83
N GLU A 9 7.45 -3.51 16.46
CA GLU A 9 8.89 -3.72 16.72
C GLU A 9 9.69 -3.78 15.43
N SER A 10 9.14 -4.41 14.38
CA SER A 10 9.76 -4.42 13.06
C SER A 10 9.91 -3.02 12.47
N ALA A 11 8.85 -2.20 12.53
CA ALA A 11 8.91 -0.80 12.07
C ALA A 11 9.91 0.03 12.88
N GLN A 12 9.94 -0.12 14.21
CA GLN A 12 10.88 0.55 15.10
C GLN A 12 12.33 0.17 14.78
N LEU A 13 12.61 -1.11 14.53
CA LEU A 13 13.93 -1.58 14.15
C LEU A 13 14.42 -0.96 12.83
N GLN A 14 13.53 -0.88 11.83
CA GLN A 14 13.85 -0.24 10.54
C GLN A 14 14.20 1.25 10.72
N ILE A 15 13.42 1.98 11.55
CA ILE A 15 13.71 3.39 11.86
C ILE A 15 15.04 3.51 12.58
N LYS A 16 15.30 2.65 13.58
CA LYS A 16 16.55 2.68 14.35
C LYS A 16 17.78 2.50 13.46
N LYS A 17 17.78 1.46 12.62
CA LYS A 17 18.86 1.19 11.67
C LYS A 17 19.13 2.38 10.75
N ALA A 18 18.08 2.98 10.20
CA ALA A 18 18.22 4.14 9.31
C ALA A 18 18.74 5.39 10.04
N CYS A 19 18.27 5.65 11.28
CA CYS A 19 18.79 6.76 12.10
C CYS A 19 20.29 6.60 12.42
N GLU A 20 20.71 5.39 12.79
CA GLU A 20 22.11 5.08 13.09
C GLU A 20 22.98 5.27 11.84
N LYS A 21 22.57 4.73 10.69
CA LYS A 21 23.34 4.83 9.44
C LYS A 21 23.43 6.26 8.91
N LEU A 22 22.40 7.07 9.12
CA LEU A 22 22.38 8.49 8.81
C LEU A 22 23.12 9.36 9.84
N ASN A 23 23.58 8.78 10.95
CA ASN A 23 24.18 9.47 12.07
C ASN A 23 23.31 10.65 12.57
N LEU A 24 22.00 10.40 12.72
CA LEU A 24 21.04 11.41 13.21
C LEU A 24 21.12 11.58 14.72
N ASN A 25 20.61 12.72 15.22
CA ASN A 25 20.43 12.92 16.64
C ASN A 25 19.57 11.79 17.24
N PRO A 26 19.97 11.15 18.36
CA PRO A 26 19.21 10.08 19.01
C PRO A 26 17.75 10.43 19.30
N ALA A 27 17.43 11.70 19.56
CA ALA A 27 16.07 12.17 19.76
C ALA A 27 15.15 11.89 18.56
N VAL A 28 15.69 11.78 17.34
CA VAL A 28 14.90 11.43 16.14
C VAL A 28 14.26 10.07 16.31
N TYR A 29 15.05 9.06 16.72
CA TYR A 29 14.52 7.73 16.96
C TYR A 29 13.51 7.71 18.10
N GLU A 30 13.83 8.41 19.22
CA GLU A 30 12.94 8.48 20.38
C GLU A 30 11.56 9.06 20.02
N ILE A 31 11.51 10.04 19.13
CA ILE A 31 10.26 10.65 18.65
C ILE A 31 9.53 9.74 17.66
N LEU A 32 10.27 9.05 16.76
CA LEU A 32 9.67 8.26 15.68
C LEU A 32 9.32 6.82 16.07
N LYS A 33 9.79 6.33 17.20
CA LYS A 33 9.50 4.95 17.61
C LYS A 33 8.05 4.74 18.04
N GLU A 34 7.34 5.79 18.45
CA GLU A 34 5.96 5.74 18.91
C GLU A 34 5.07 6.77 18.19
N PRO A 35 3.81 6.44 17.93
CA PRO A 35 2.84 7.41 17.41
C PRO A 35 2.56 8.54 18.40
N GLN A 36 2.42 9.75 17.90
CA GLN A 36 2.11 10.93 18.70
C GLN A 36 0.71 10.89 19.34
N ARG A 37 -0.22 10.19 18.68
CA ARG A 37 -1.60 10.05 19.20
C ARG A 37 -2.20 8.74 18.74
N VAL A 38 -2.83 8.04 19.67
CA VAL A 38 -3.66 6.87 19.39
C VAL A 38 -4.99 7.02 20.10
N ILE A 39 -6.08 6.73 19.41
CA ILE A 39 -7.45 6.81 19.93
C ILE A 39 -8.09 5.43 19.79
N GLU A 40 -8.65 4.93 20.87
CA GLU A 40 -9.51 3.76 20.90
C GLU A 40 -10.94 4.21 21.16
N ILE A 41 -11.90 3.67 20.42
CA ILE A 41 -13.32 3.96 20.56
C ILE A 41 -14.14 2.69 20.65
N SER A 42 -15.28 2.76 21.36
CA SER A 42 -16.31 1.72 21.39
C SER A 42 -17.49 2.18 20.55
N ILE A 43 -17.90 1.37 19.59
CA ILE A 43 -18.93 1.70 18.59
C ILE A 43 -20.14 0.80 18.82
N PRO A 44 -21.20 1.27 19.50
CA PRO A 44 -22.44 0.51 19.62
C PRO A 44 -23.21 0.54 18.31
N VAL A 45 -23.61 -0.64 17.84
CA VAL A 45 -24.42 -0.83 16.63
C VAL A 45 -25.66 -1.67 16.99
N LYS A 46 -26.85 -1.17 16.64
CA LYS A 46 -28.08 -1.96 16.71
C LYS A 46 -28.13 -2.88 15.50
N MET A 47 -28.07 -4.17 15.76
CA MET A 47 -28.06 -5.21 14.73
C MET A 47 -29.46 -5.41 14.11
N ASP A 48 -29.50 -6.11 12.97
CA ASP A 48 -30.76 -6.37 12.26
C ASP A 48 -31.73 -7.28 13.05
N ASP A 49 -31.18 -8.14 13.91
CA ASP A 49 -31.96 -8.97 14.84
C ASP A 49 -32.46 -8.22 16.08
N GLY A 50 -32.18 -6.91 16.16
CA GLY A 50 -32.59 -6.05 17.29
C GLY A 50 -31.62 -6.05 18.47
N SER A 51 -30.60 -6.91 18.48
CA SER A 51 -29.57 -6.93 19.52
C SER A 51 -28.65 -5.70 19.43
N LEU A 52 -27.92 -5.40 20.50
CA LEU A 52 -26.88 -4.38 20.52
C LEU A 52 -25.50 -5.06 20.54
N LYS A 53 -24.65 -4.70 19.59
CA LYS A 53 -23.26 -5.16 19.54
C LYS A 53 -22.31 -3.97 19.61
N VAL A 54 -21.21 -4.11 20.36
CA VAL A 54 -20.19 -3.06 20.50
C VAL A 54 -18.91 -3.51 19.80
N PHE A 55 -18.45 -2.69 18.85
CA PHE A 55 -17.23 -2.94 18.11
C PHE A 55 -16.11 -2.02 18.61
N LYS A 56 -14.86 -2.51 18.53
CA LYS A 56 -13.67 -1.71 18.84
C LYS A 56 -13.14 -1.06 17.58
N GLY A 57 -12.94 0.25 17.64
CA GLY A 57 -12.32 1.03 16.59
C GLY A 57 -11.05 1.73 17.07
N TYR A 58 -10.09 1.90 16.19
CA TYR A 58 -8.79 2.50 16.47
C TYR A 58 -8.44 3.55 15.42
N ARG A 59 -7.73 4.60 15.84
CA ARG A 59 -7.07 5.58 14.97
C ARG A 59 -5.72 5.98 15.53
N SER A 60 -4.65 5.77 14.77
CA SER A 60 -3.28 6.17 15.11
C SER A 60 -2.83 7.29 14.18
N ALA A 61 -2.22 8.34 14.75
CA ALA A 61 -1.55 9.43 14.07
C ALA A 61 -0.08 9.41 14.50
N HIS A 62 0.82 8.96 13.60
CA HIS A 62 2.20 8.67 13.96
C HIS A 62 3.05 9.93 14.14
N ASN A 63 3.22 10.74 13.10
CA ASN A 63 4.08 11.93 13.18
C ASN A 63 3.58 13.00 12.22
N HIS A 64 3.41 14.23 12.71
CA HIS A 64 2.88 15.34 11.91
C HIS A 64 3.93 16.42 11.55
N ALA A 65 5.22 16.07 11.60
CA ALA A 65 6.28 17.04 11.26
C ALA A 65 6.15 17.55 9.82
N LEU A 66 5.71 16.71 8.88
CA LEU A 66 5.49 17.08 7.49
C LEU A 66 4.10 17.64 7.20
N GLY A 67 3.10 17.37 8.03
CA GLY A 67 1.73 17.84 7.85
C GLY A 67 0.69 16.93 8.50
N PRO A 68 -0.61 17.04 8.11
CA PRO A 68 -1.70 16.26 8.68
C PRO A 68 -1.47 14.75 8.51
N SER A 69 -1.97 13.96 9.44
CA SER A 69 -1.88 12.51 9.35
C SER A 69 -2.73 11.97 8.20
N LYS A 70 -2.23 10.97 7.47
CA LYS A 70 -2.91 10.40 6.30
C LYS A 70 -2.80 8.88 6.31
N GLY A 71 -3.94 8.19 6.14
CA GLY A 71 -3.92 6.74 5.98
C GLY A 71 -5.28 6.07 6.03
N GLY A 72 -5.32 4.82 5.58
CA GLY A 72 -6.52 4.02 5.43
C GLY A 72 -7.19 3.62 6.73
N VAL A 73 -8.45 3.21 6.63
CA VAL A 73 -9.24 2.59 7.70
C VAL A 73 -9.59 1.18 7.28
N ARG A 74 -9.12 0.18 8.04
CA ARG A 74 -9.28 -1.25 7.75
C ARG A 74 -10.45 -1.84 8.53
N PHE A 75 -11.30 -2.63 7.87
CA PHE A 75 -12.29 -3.47 8.54
C PHE A 75 -11.82 -4.92 8.47
N HIS A 76 -11.32 -5.44 9.59
CA HIS A 76 -10.84 -6.81 9.66
C HIS A 76 -10.89 -7.33 11.10
N GLN A 77 -11.23 -8.60 11.27
CA GLN A 77 -11.41 -9.21 12.59
C GLN A 77 -10.15 -9.18 13.48
N ASN A 78 -8.98 -9.15 12.87
CA ASN A 78 -7.69 -9.16 13.59
C ASN A 78 -7.15 -7.75 13.86
N VAL A 79 -7.86 -6.68 13.47
CA VAL A 79 -7.42 -5.31 13.75
C VAL A 79 -7.24 -5.11 15.25
N ASN A 80 -6.08 -4.64 15.62
CA ASN A 80 -5.70 -4.33 17.00
C ASN A 80 -4.84 -3.06 17.07
N LEU A 81 -4.57 -2.62 18.30
CA LEU A 81 -3.86 -1.39 18.57
C LEU A 81 -2.44 -1.38 17.99
N GLU A 82 -1.68 -2.46 18.18
CA GLU A 82 -0.28 -2.57 17.75
C GLU A 82 -0.17 -2.57 16.21
N GLU A 83 -1.11 -3.24 15.53
CA GLU A 83 -1.19 -3.21 14.08
C GLU A 83 -1.42 -1.80 13.53
N VAL A 84 -2.37 -1.04 14.09
CA VAL A 84 -2.64 0.33 13.60
C VAL A 84 -1.48 1.29 13.92
N LYS A 85 -0.76 1.10 15.02
CA LYS A 85 0.48 1.83 15.31
C LYS A 85 1.54 1.57 14.24
N ALA A 86 1.87 0.30 13.99
CA ALA A 86 2.85 -0.11 12.98
C ALA A 86 2.51 0.46 11.59
N LEU A 87 1.26 0.28 11.17
CA LEU A 87 0.79 0.73 9.86
C LEU A 87 0.80 2.26 9.73
N SER A 88 0.53 3.01 10.81
CA SER A 88 0.65 4.48 10.80
C SER A 88 2.10 4.94 10.70
N THR A 89 3.02 4.20 11.29
CA THR A 89 4.47 4.43 11.17
C THR A 89 4.93 4.27 9.72
N TRP A 90 4.59 3.16 9.08
CA TRP A 90 4.90 2.95 7.64
C TRP A 90 4.24 4.00 6.74
N MET A 91 3.06 4.50 7.09
CA MET A 91 2.44 5.60 6.33
C MET A 91 3.24 6.91 6.43
N SER A 92 3.86 7.23 7.59
CA SER A 92 4.78 8.38 7.69
C SER A 92 5.99 8.20 6.75
N LEU A 93 6.54 6.99 6.68
CA LEU A 93 7.68 6.69 5.82
C LEU A 93 7.29 6.82 4.33
N LYS A 94 6.13 6.27 3.92
CA LYS A 94 5.62 6.44 2.55
C LYS A 94 5.41 7.91 2.18
N ALA A 95 4.83 8.70 3.09
CA ALA A 95 4.63 10.13 2.86
C ALA A 95 5.95 10.90 2.76
N GLY A 96 6.90 10.59 3.65
CA GLY A 96 8.24 11.17 3.64
C GLY A 96 9.00 10.84 2.37
N LEU A 97 8.93 9.58 1.91
CA LEU A 97 9.57 9.09 0.68
C LEU A 97 9.07 9.82 -0.57
N LEU A 98 7.78 10.04 -0.68
CA LEU A 98 7.16 10.74 -1.81
C LEU A 98 7.21 12.27 -1.68
N ALA A 99 7.87 12.80 -0.67
CA ALA A 99 7.90 14.23 -0.38
C ALA A 99 6.50 14.86 -0.19
N LEU A 100 5.52 14.08 0.28
CA LEU A 100 4.17 14.58 0.53
C LEU A 100 4.11 15.46 1.80
N PRO A 101 3.21 16.42 1.86
CA PRO A 101 2.99 17.25 3.06
C PRO A 101 2.08 16.52 4.05
N TYR A 102 2.43 15.26 4.38
CA TYR A 102 1.65 14.40 5.27
C TYR A 102 2.49 13.71 6.31
N GLY A 103 1.90 13.55 7.49
CA GLY A 103 2.30 12.54 8.44
C GLY A 103 1.60 11.20 8.17
N GLY A 104 1.92 10.20 8.96
CA GLY A 104 1.29 8.88 8.85
C GLY A 104 0.07 8.76 9.76
N GLY A 105 -1.01 8.24 9.21
CA GLY A 105 -2.20 7.86 9.95
C GLY A 105 -2.66 6.46 9.57
N LYS A 106 -3.32 5.78 10.48
CA LYS A 106 -3.96 4.49 10.24
C LYS A 106 -5.13 4.29 11.18
N GLY A 107 -6.18 3.67 10.69
CA GLY A 107 -7.31 3.29 11.51
C GLY A 107 -7.83 1.91 11.17
N GLY A 108 -8.76 1.44 11.97
CA GLY A 108 -9.45 0.20 11.70
C GLY A 108 -10.53 -0.12 12.72
N ILE A 109 -11.36 -1.08 12.37
CA ILE A 109 -12.37 -1.65 13.25
C ILE A 109 -12.16 -3.15 13.29
N ALA A 110 -12.15 -3.72 14.51
CA ALA A 110 -12.08 -5.15 14.73
C ALA A 110 -13.45 -5.79 14.39
N VAL A 111 -13.63 -6.19 13.12
CA VAL A 111 -14.90 -6.69 12.59
C VAL A 111 -14.67 -7.62 11.40
N ASP A 112 -15.50 -8.63 11.24
CA ASP A 112 -15.63 -9.38 10.00
C ASP A 112 -16.81 -8.78 9.19
N PRO A 113 -16.53 -7.93 8.17
CA PRO A 113 -17.60 -7.24 7.44
C PRO A 113 -18.47 -8.16 6.61
N LYS A 114 -18.03 -9.39 6.31
CA LYS A 114 -18.82 -10.39 5.59
C LYS A 114 -20.00 -10.93 6.41
N LYS A 115 -19.98 -10.72 7.73
CA LYS A 115 -21.03 -11.12 8.66
C LYS A 115 -22.02 -10.01 8.97
N LEU A 116 -21.86 -8.84 8.34
CA LEU A 116 -22.73 -7.69 8.55
C LEU A 116 -23.56 -7.40 7.30
N SER A 117 -24.78 -6.93 7.51
CA SER A 117 -25.61 -6.38 6.45
C SER A 117 -25.07 -4.99 6.01
N GLU A 118 -25.52 -4.51 4.86
CA GLU A 118 -25.18 -3.16 4.38
C GLU A 118 -25.59 -2.07 5.38
N ARG A 119 -26.77 -2.20 6.01
CA ARG A 119 -27.27 -1.29 7.04
C ARG A 119 -26.37 -1.30 8.29
N GLU A 120 -25.92 -2.47 8.71
CA GLU A 120 -25.03 -2.62 9.86
C GLU A 120 -23.63 -2.02 9.56
N ILE A 121 -23.10 -2.21 8.33
CA ILE A 121 -21.85 -1.60 7.86
C ILE A 121 -21.98 -0.08 7.82
N GLU A 122 -23.10 0.46 7.33
CA GLU A 122 -23.34 1.91 7.35
C GLU A 122 -23.37 2.43 8.78
N SER A 123 -24.14 1.79 9.67
CA SER A 123 -24.25 2.19 11.08
C SER A 123 -22.90 2.15 11.80
N LEU A 124 -22.10 1.12 11.54
CA LEU A 124 -20.75 0.96 12.06
C LEU A 124 -19.82 2.07 11.54
N SER A 125 -19.88 2.34 10.24
CA SER A 125 -19.09 3.38 9.58
C SER A 125 -19.38 4.78 10.14
N ARG A 126 -20.65 5.13 10.26
CA ARG A 126 -21.07 6.39 10.87
C ARG A 126 -20.68 6.47 12.34
N GLY A 127 -20.81 5.36 13.08
CA GLY A 127 -20.38 5.26 14.48
C GLY A 127 -18.89 5.52 14.67
N TYR A 128 -18.05 5.03 13.75
CA TYR A 128 -16.62 5.30 13.74
C TYR A 128 -16.33 6.81 13.61
N ILE A 129 -17.01 7.50 12.71
CA ILE A 129 -16.84 8.94 12.54
C ILE A 129 -17.37 9.73 13.75
N ARG A 130 -18.51 9.35 14.34
CA ARG A 130 -19.02 9.97 15.57
C ARG A 130 -17.99 9.95 16.71
N GLY A 131 -17.26 8.84 16.84
CA GLY A 131 -16.21 8.72 17.86
C GLY A 131 -14.95 9.52 17.58
N LEU A 132 -14.70 9.93 16.33
CA LEU A 132 -13.43 10.51 15.90
C LEU A 132 -13.49 11.91 15.29
N TYR A 133 -14.69 12.44 14.95
CA TYR A 133 -14.81 13.64 14.11
C TYR A 133 -14.01 14.85 14.58
N LYS A 134 -13.84 15.05 15.89
CA LYS A 134 -13.05 16.16 16.48
C LYS A 134 -11.55 16.07 16.19
N TYR A 135 -11.08 14.88 15.82
CA TYR A 135 -9.67 14.58 15.56
C TYR A 135 -9.39 14.40 14.07
N LEU A 136 -10.44 14.46 13.22
CA LEU A 136 -10.35 14.38 11.77
C LEU A 136 -10.45 15.77 11.15
N GLY A 137 -9.97 15.89 9.93
CA GLY A 137 -10.02 17.13 9.17
C GLY A 137 -8.94 17.16 8.08
N GLU A 138 -9.18 17.91 7.03
CA GLU A 138 -8.28 18.02 5.88
C GLU A 138 -6.89 18.57 6.21
N ARG A 139 -6.71 19.17 7.40
CA ARG A 139 -5.42 19.67 7.93
C ARG A 139 -5.03 19.03 9.25
N ILE A 140 -5.73 18.00 9.68
CA ILE A 140 -5.52 17.31 10.96
C ILE A 140 -5.19 15.84 10.75
N ASP A 141 -6.17 15.08 10.24
CA ASP A 141 -6.05 13.65 10.00
C ASP A 141 -7.06 13.23 8.93
N ILE A 142 -6.56 12.56 7.87
CA ILE A 142 -7.26 12.33 6.61
C ILE A 142 -7.41 10.82 6.37
N PRO A 143 -8.56 10.21 6.72
CA PRO A 143 -8.83 8.82 6.41
C PRO A 143 -8.94 8.53 4.91
N ALA A 144 -8.73 7.27 4.55
CA ALA A 144 -8.83 6.73 3.20
C ALA A 144 -9.31 5.28 3.23
N PRO A 145 -9.64 4.65 2.10
CA PRO A 145 -9.92 3.22 2.05
C PRO A 145 -8.68 2.36 2.35
N ASP A 146 -8.92 1.17 2.89
CA ASP A 146 -7.95 0.10 3.10
C ASP A 146 -8.65 -1.27 2.95
N VAL A 147 -8.14 -2.33 3.55
CA VAL A 147 -8.75 -3.68 3.48
C VAL A 147 -10.21 -3.64 3.90
N ASN A 148 -11.08 -4.19 3.06
CA ASN A 148 -12.55 -4.28 3.24
C ASN A 148 -13.26 -2.94 3.44
N THR A 149 -12.65 -1.83 3.01
CA THR A 149 -13.32 -0.53 2.89
C THR A 149 -13.18 0.01 1.47
N ASN A 150 -14.10 0.85 1.06
CA ASN A 150 -14.21 1.31 -0.32
C ASN A 150 -14.82 2.72 -0.40
N GLY A 151 -15.09 3.18 -1.62
CA GLY A 151 -15.71 4.49 -1.85
C GLY A 151 -17.07 4.66 -1.19
N GLN A 152 -17.88 3.59 -1.08
CA GLN A 152 -19.18 3.64 -0.41
C GLN A 152 -19.02 3.93 1.10
N ILE A 153 -18.07 3.27 1.76
CA ILE A 153 -17.77 3.53 3.18
C ILE A 153 -17.21 4.95 3.34
N MET A 154 -16.38 5.42 2.42
CA MET A 154 -15.92 6.81 2.44
C MET A 154 -17.08 7.80 2.27
N SER A 155 -18.12 7.46 1.51
CA SER A 155 -19.33 8.28 1.38
C SER A 155 -20.09 8.40 2.71
N TYR A 156 -20.22 7.28 3.45
CA TYR A 156 -20.81 7.32 4.80
C TYR A 156 -19.98 8.16 5.77
N PHE A 157 -18.64 8.08 5.67
CA PHE A 157 -17.74 8.90 6.49
C PHE A 157 -17.89 10.38 6.20
N VAL A 158 -17.91 10.77 4.93
CA VAL A 158 -18.07 12.17 4.50
C VAL A 158 -19.41 12.73 4.98
N ASP A 159 -20.51 12.04 4.72
CA ASP A 159 -21.86 12.48 5.10
C ASP A 159 -22.00 12.66 6.61
N GLU A 160 -21.53 11.70 7.39
CA GLU A 160 -21.58 11.79 8.86
C GLU A 160 -20.69 12.92 9.40
N TYR A 161 -19.49 13.09 8.82
CA TYR A 161 -18.56 14.15 9.21
C TYR A 161 -19.12 15.54 8.94
N ILE A 162 -19.70 15.77 7.76
CA ILE A 162 -20.32 17.06 7.39
C ILE A 162 -21.41 17.43 8.40
N LYS A 163 -22.33 16.50 8.72
CA LYS A 163 -23.39 16.70 9.71
C LYS A 163 -22.86 17.08 11.10
N LEU A 164 -21.78 16.44 11.54
CA LEU A 164 -21.17 16.71 12.85
C LEU A 164 -20.31 17.96 12.87
N ASN A 165 -19.82 18.41 11.74
CA ASN A 165 -18.96 19.58 11.57
C ASN A 165 -19.74 20.86 11.18
N GLY A 166 -21.03 20.88 11.44
CA GLY A 166 -21.89 22.06 11.20
C GLY A 166 -22.13 22.32 9.72
N ASP A 167 -22.35 21.25 8.95
CA ASP A 167 -22.61 21.25 7.51
C ASP A 167 -21.51 21.88 6.63
N ARG A 168 -20.27 21.90 7.14
CA ARG A 168 -19.11 22.31 6.35
C ARG A 168 -18.69 21.19 5.41
N GLU A 169 -18.66 21.48 4.13
CA GLU A 169 -18.20 20.56 3.08
C GLU A 169 -16.67 20.52 2.98
N ASP A 170 -15.98 20.05 4.03
CA ASP A 170 -14.54 19.84 4.02
C ASP A 170 -14.22 18.50 3.29
N LEU A 171 -14.43 18.46 1.98
CA LEU A 171 -14.30 17.24 1.14
C LEU A 171 -12.89 16.66 1.16
N GLY A 172 -11.86 17.47 1.43
CA GLY A 172 -10.48 17.04 1.58
C GLY A 172 -10.22 16.18 2.84
N THR A 173 -11.18 16.13 3.78
CA THR A 173 -11.02 15.31 5.00
C THR A 173 -10.93 13.82 4.72
N PHE A 174 -11.50 13.34 3.62
CA PHE A 174 -11.46 11.93 3.23
C PHE A 174 -11.01 11.80 1.79
N THR A 175 -10.24 10.75 1.47
CA THR A 175 -9.85 10.44 0.09
C THR A 175 -10.27 9.03 -0.28
N GLY A 176 -10.26 8.73 -1.60
CA GLY A 176 -10.82 7.47 -2.12
C GLY A 176 -12.34 7.49 -2.20
N LYS A 177 -12.91 8.69 -2.28
CA LYS A 177 -14.35 8.91 -2.48
C LYS A 177 -14.78 8.53 -3.91
N PRO A 178 -16.07 8.23 -4.14
CA PRO A 178 -16.63 8.21 -5.49
C PRO A 178 -16.40 9.55 -6.21
N LEU A 179 -16.25 9.52 -7.53
CA LEU A 179 -15.98 10.70 -8.34
C LEU A 179 -17.03 11.82 -8.12
N ILE A 180 -18.31 11.43 -8.01
CA ILE A 180 -19.41 12.38 -7.77
C ILE A 180 -19.32 13.11 -6.42
N LEU A 181 -18.56 12.56 -5.46
CA LEU A 181 -18.30 13.16 -4.16
C LEU A 181 -16.89 13.78 -4.07
N GLY A 182 -16.31 14.17 -5.19
CA GLY A 182 -14.99 14.79 -5.23
C GLY A 182 -13.83 13.81 -5.21
N GLY A 183 -14.04 12.56 -5.63
CA GLY A 183 -12.96 11.60 -5.87
C GLY A 183 -12.06 11.98 -7.04
N SER A 184 -10.89 11.39 -7.16
CA SER A 184 -9.95 11.65 -8.26
C SER A 184 -9.98 10.54 -9.31
N LEU A 185 -9.99 10.94 -10.59
CA LEU A 185 -9.64 10.03 -11.69
C LEU A 185 -8.22 9.47 -11.47
N GLY A 186 -7.96 8.26 -11.96
CA GLY A 186 -6.67 7.61 -11.81
C GLY A 186 -6.43 6.93 -10.46
N ARG A 187 -7.31 7.11 -9.43
CA ARG A 187 -7.08 6.55 -8.09
C ARG A 187 -7.12 5.02 -8.04
N ASN A 188 -8.01 4.40 -8.81
CA ASN A 188 -8.19 2.94 -8.79
C ASN A 188 -6.96 2.20 -9.29
N GLU A 189 -6.36 2.69 -10.35
CA GLU A 189 -5.18 2.12 -10.99
C GLU A 189 -3.85 2.60 -10.43
N ALA A 190 -3.84 3.65 -9.61
CA ALA A 190 -2.65 4.37 -9.17
C ALA A 190 -1.57 3.47 -8.54
N THR A 191 -1.98 2.46 -7.77
CA THR A 191 -1.03 1.55 -7.12
C THR A 191 -0.31 0.69 -8.16
N GLY A 192 -1.05 0.02 -9.05
CA GLY A 192 -0.48 -0.81 -10.12
C GLY A 192 0.38 0.01 -11.10
N TYR A 193 -0.07 1.22 -11.44
CA TYR A 193 0.73 2.14 -12.27
C TYR A 193 2.04 2.54 -11.57
N GLY A 194 2.01 2.80 -10.26
CA GLY A 194 3.21 3.09 -9.47
C GLY A 194 4.22 1.93 -9.45
N VAL A 195 3.74 0.69 -9.35
CA VAL A 195 4.58 -0.50 -9.48
C VAL A 195 5.29 -0.51 -10.84
N VAL A 196 4.59 -0.21 -11.92
CA VAL A 196 5.18 -0.20 -13.27
C VAL A 196 6.19 0.93 -13.44
N ILE A 197 5.91 2.16 -12.97
CA ILE A 197 6.86 3.28 -13.02
C ILE A 197 8.18 2.90 -12.35
N SER A 198 8.11 2.37 -11.12
CA SER A 198 9.31 1.99 -10.36
C SER A 198 10.04 0.80 -10.99
N THR A 199 9.31 -0.21 -11.45
CA THR A 199 9.87 -1.37 -12.17
C THR A 199 10.60 -0.95 -13.43
N LYS A 200 9.99 -0.11 -14.27
CA LYS A 200 10.58 0.42 -15.51
C LYS A 200 11.89 1.15 -15.25
N TYR A 201 11.90 2.01 -14.23
CA TYR A 201 13.11 2.78 -13.88
C TYR A 201 14.26 1.87 -13.44
N VAL A 202 13.97 0.94 -12.50
CA VAL A 202 15.01 0.06 -11.95
C VAL A 202 15.46 -0.98 -12.98
N ALA A 203 14.54 -1.57 -13.76
CA ALA A 203 14.86 -2.48 -14.85
C ALA A 203 15.85 -1.83 -15.83
N LYS A 204 15.60 -0.57 -16.23
CA LYS A 204 16.52 0.19 -17.08
C LYS A 204 17.92 0.36 -16.46
N LYS A 205 18.00 0.62 -15.15
CA LYS A 205 19.28 0.72 -14.41
C LYS A 205 20.04 -0.61 -14.39
N LEU A 206 19.33 -1.73 -14.36
CA LEU A 206 19.89 -3.08 -14.38
C LEU A 206 20.16 -3.61 -15.80
N GLY A 207 19.86 -2.83 -16.85
CA GLY A 207 20.00 -3.26 -18.23
C GLY A 207 18.98 -4.30 -18.67
N ILE A 208 17.85 -4.41 -17.97
CA ILE A 208 16.74 -5.32 -18.32
C ILE A 208 15.82 -4.60 -19.30
N ASP A 209 15.67 -5.17 -20.50
CA ASP A 209 14.68 -4.72 -21.48
C ASP A 209 13.31 -5.31 -21.18
N LEU A 210 12.36 -4.45 -20.74
CA LEU A 210 11.02 -4.86 -20.36
C LEU A 210 10.27 -5.65 -21.44
N LYS A 211 10.51 -5.34 -22.72
CA LYS A 211 9.79 -5.98 -23.84
C LYS A 211 10.18 -7.44 -24.01
N ASN A 212 11.40 -7.78 -23.63
CA ASN A 212 11.97 -9.12 -23.75
C ASN A 212 12.16 -9.82 -22.41
N ALA A 213 11.85 -9.14 -21.29
CA ALA A 213 12.02 -9.66 -19.95
C ALA A 213 11.06 -10.81 -19.64
N GLU A 214 11.54 -11.82 -18.93
CA GLU A 214 10.74 -12.90 -18.37
C GLU A 214 10.10 -12.41 -17.09
N ILE A 215 8.78 -12.11 -17.13
CA ILE A 215 8.05 -11.46 -16.05
C ILE A 215 7.05 -12.41 -15.41
N GLY A 216 7.21 -12.61 -14.08
CA GLY A 216 6.25 -13.29 -13.22
C GLY A 216 5.42 -12.28 -12.41
N LEU A 217 4.11 -12.46 -12.38
CA LEU A 217 3.19 -11.67 -11.57
C LEU A 217 2.44 -12.58 -10.59
N GLN A 218 2.44 -12.24 -9.32
CA GLN A 218 1.66 -12.97 -8.34
C GLN A 218 0.43 -12.16 -7.94
N GLY A 219 -0.75 -12.69 -8.31
CA GLY A 219 -2.05 -12.11 -8.01
C GLY A 219 -2.63 -11.24 -9.12
N PHE A 220 -3.97 -11.30 -9.24
CA PHE A 220 -4.76 -10.51 -10.19
C PHE A 220 -5.90 -9.76 -9.47
N GLY A 221 -5.58 -9.21 -8.30
CA GLY A 221 -6.41 -8.25 -7.58
C GLY A 221 -6.29 -6.84 -8.18
N ASN A 222 -6.65 -5.80 -7.41
CA ASN A 222 -6.55 -4.43 -7.90
C ASN A 222 -5.11 -4.09 -8.34
N VAL A 223 -4.11 -4.32 -7.48
CA VAL A 223 -2.71 -3.98 -7.80
C VAL A 223 -2.21 -4.80 -8.99
N GLY A 224 -2.34 -6.14 -8.92
CA GLY A 224 -1.80 -7.04 -9.96
C GLY A 224 -2.46 -6.82 -11.32
N SER A 225 -3.78 -6.63 -11.39
CA SER A 225 -4.46 -6.42 -12.66
C SER A 225 -4.04 -5.13 -13.36
N PHE A 226 -3.94 -4.02 -12.63
CA PHE A 226 -3.45 -2.77 -13.21
C PHE A 226 -1.94 -2.79 -13.47
N THR A 227 -1.14 -3.53 -12.69
CA THR A 227 0.27 -3.76 -13.01
C THR A 227 0.42 -4.47 -14.35
N LEU A 228 -0.35 -5.55 -14.58
CA LEU A 228 -0.35 -6.25 -15.86
C LEU A 228 -0.76 -5.31 -17.00
N LYS A 229 -1.85 -4.56 -16.82
CA LYS A 229 -2.33 -3.59 -17.81
C LYS A 229 -1.24 -2.62 -18.25
N TYR A 230 -0.60 -1.95 -17.29
CA TYR A 230 0.41 -0.93 -17.61
C TYR A 230 1.75 -1.53 -18.09
N LEU A 231 2.11 -2.75 -17.69
CA LEU A 231 3.22 -3.48 -18.32
C LEU A 231 2.92 -3.79 -19.79
N GLN A 232 1.68 -4.21 -20.10
CA GLN A 232 1.22 -4.43 -21.45
C GLN A 232 1.25 -3.12 -22.27
N ASP A 233 0.82 -2.00 -21.71
CA ASP A 233 0.88 -0.68 -22.35
C ASP A 233 2.33 -0.25 -22.68
N GLU A 234 3.33 -0.68 -21.87
CA GLU A 234 4.77 -0.50 -22.13
C GLU A 234 5.35 -1.53 -23.15
N GLY A 235 4.53 -2.45 -23.64
CA GLY A 235 4.92 -3.50 -24.58
C GLY A 235 5.60 -4.72 -23.94
N ALA A 236 5.56 -4.83 -22.60
CA ALA A 236 6.06 -5.99 -21.89
C ALA A 236 5.05 -7.15 -21.90
N LYS A 237 5.54 -8.38 -21.81
CA LYS A 237 4.72 -9.59 -21.78
C LYS A 237 4.82 -10.27 -20.41
N VAL A 238 3.75 -10.22 -19.63
CA VAL A 238 3.63 -11.04 -18.44
C VAL A 238 3.21 -12.44 -18.87
N LYS A 239 4.10 -13.42 -18.77
CA LYS A 239 3.83 -14.80 -19.21
C LYS A 239 3.43 -15.73 -18.08
N TYR A 240 3.77 -15.42 -16.85
CA TYR A 240 3.51 -16.23 -15.66
C TYR A 240 2.64 -15.44 -14.69
N LEU A 241 1.50 -16.03 -14.31
CA LEU A 241 0.55 -15.41 -13.39
C LEU A 241 0.14 -16.40 -12.30
N SER A 242 0.61 -16.16 -11.06
CA SER A 242 0.14 -16.94 -9.90
C SER A 242 -1.24 -16.45 -9.47
N ILE A 243 -2.16 -17.38 -9.24
CA ILE A 243 -3.57 -17.16 -8.95
C ILE A 243 -4.01 -17.92 -7.70
N ARG A 244 -5.10 -17.45 -7.06
CA ARG A 244 -5.80 -18.24 -6.06
C ARG A 244 -6.48 -19.43 -6.73
N ASP A 245 -6.26 -20.62 -6.15
CA ASP A 245 -6.86 -21.87 -6.62
C ASP A 245 -7.17 -22.74 -5.40
N GLU A 246 -8.43 -22.76 -5.00
CA GLU A 246 -8.89 -23.51 -3.83
C GLU A 246 -8.92 -25.03 -4.06
N SER A 247 -8.74 -25.48 -5.29
CA SER A 247 -8.60 -26.93 -5.61
C SER A 247 -7.21 -27.49 -5.28
N GLU A 248 -6.23 -26.62 -5.07
CA GLU A 248 -4.87 -26.99 -4.70
C GLU A 248 -4.68 -26.93 -3.18
N GLU A 249 -3.89 -27.86 -2.64
CA GLU A 249 -3.61 -27.93 -1.19
C GLU A 249 -3.01 -26.64 -0.63
N CYS A 250 -2.12 -25.99 -1.40
CA CYS A 250 -1.54 -24.70 -1.02
C CYS A 250 -2.45 -23.49 -1.28
N GLY A 251 -3.67 -23.71 -1.79
CA GLY A 251 -4.62 -22.64 -2.15
C GLY A 251 -4.22 -21.81 -3.38
N ARG A 252 -3.21 -22.25 -4.14
CA ARG A 252 -2.67 -21.50 -5.29
C ARG A 252 -2.24 -22.44 -6.41
N SER A 253 -2.35 -21.94 -7.63
CA SER A 253 -1.70 -22.46 -8.82
C SER A 253 -1.17 -21.29 -9.65
N ALA A 254 -0.62 -21.55 -10.82
CA ALA A 254 -0.28 -20.49 -11.75
C ALA A 254 -0.73 -20.82 -13.17
N LEU A 255 -0.79 -19.78 -13.97
CA LEU A 255 -1.09 -19.82 -15.39
C LEU A 255 0.16 -19.43 -16.18
N TYR A 256 0.43 -20.13 -17.26
CA TYR A 256 1.46 -19.82 -18.24
C TYR A 256 0.84 -19.54 -19.59
N SER A 257 1.25 -18.44 -20.24
CA SER A 257 0.90 -18.08 -21.62
C SER A 257 2.15 -17.67 -22.38
N GLU A 258 2.46 -18.39 -23.47
CA GLU A 258 3.63 -18.12 -24.32
C GLU A 258 3.60 -16.70 -24.92
N ASP A 259 2.42 -16.25 -25.36
CA ASP A 259 2.22 -14.93 -25.94
C ASP A 259 2.10 -13.80 -24.92
N GLY A 260 2.08 -14.14 -23.62
CA GLY A 260 1.76 -13.25 -22.53
C GLY A 260 0.24 -13.11 -22.32
N PHE A 261 -0.13 -12.54 -21.18
CA PHE A 261 -1.53 -12.31 -20.82
C PHE A 261 -2.03 -10.98 -21.35
N ASP A 262 -3.25 -11.00 -21.88
CA ASP A 262 -4.01 -9.80 -22.24
C ASP A 262 -4.93 -9.37 -21.11
N TYR A 263 -4.80 -8.11 -20.68
CA TYR A 263 -5.54 -7.55 -19.55
C TYR A 263 -7.06 -7.65 -19.72
N GLU A 264 -7.58 -7.20 -20.87
CA GLU A 264 -9.03 -7.15 -21.10
C GLU A 264 -9.63 -8.56 -21.13
N SER A 265 -8.94 -9.52 -21.74
CA SER A 265 -9.36 -10.91 -21.80
C SER A 265 -9.38 -11.56 -20.40
N LEU A 266 -8.35 -11.35 -19.59
CA LEU A 266 -8.29 -11.85 -18.20
C LEU A 266 -9.37 -11.21 -17.33
N GLN A 267 -9.54 -9.88 -17.45
CA GLN A 267 -10.54 -9.13 -16.68
C GLN A 267 -11.95 -9.64 -16.99
N LYS A 268 -12.28 -9.78 -18.26
CA LYS A 268 -13.57 -10.31 -18.71
C LYS A 268 -13.81 -11.71 -18.16
N TYR A 269 -12.85 -12.61 -18.31
CA TYR A 269 -12.98 -13.99 -17.83
C TYR A 269 -13.18 -14.04 -16.30
N ARG A 270 -12.40 -13.25 -15.54
CA ARG A 270 -12.54 -13.15 -14.08
C ARG A 270 -13.91 -12.64 -13.67
N ASP A 271 -14.44 -11.63 -14.36
CA ASP A 271 -15.73 -11.02 -14.01
C ASP A 271 -16.90 -11.98 -14.27
N GLU A 272 -16.80 -12.81 -15.34
CA GLU A 272 -17.77 -13.85 -15.69
C GLU A 272 -17.68 -15.07 -14.74
N ASN A 273 -16.48 -15.53 -14.40
CA ASN A 273 -16.26 -16.79 -13.68
C ASN A 273 -15.91 -16.61 -12.19
N LYS A 274 -15.70 -15.36 -11.73
CA LYS A 274 -15.23 -15.01 -10.36
C LYS A 274 -13.88 -15.65 -9.98
N SER A 275 -13.21 -16.26 -10.94
CA SER A 275 -11.92 -16.94 -10.80
C SER A 275 -11.16 -16.87 -12.12
N LEU A 276 -9.85 -17.10 -12.08
CA LEU A 276 -9.01 -17.30 -13.28
C LEU A 276 -8.65 -18.77 -13.50
N VAL A 277 -9.06 -19.66 -12.60
CA VAL A 277 -8.88 -21.11 -12.79
C VAL A 277 -9.61 -21.55 -14.04
N GLY A 278 -8.91 -22.28 -14.93
CA GLY A 278 -9.47 -22.73 -16.19
C GLY A 278 -9.48 -21.67 -17.32
N TYR A 279 -8.76 -20.56 -17.18
CA TYR A 279 -8.63 -19.58 -18.26
C TYR A 279 -8.12 -20.23 -19.55
N PRO A 280 -8.90 -20.17 -20.67
CA PRO A 280 -8.68 -21.06 -21.83
C PRO A 280 -7.44 -20.72 -22.67
N LYS A 281 -6.86 -19.50 -22.51
CA LYS A 281 -5.69 -19.06 -23.27
C LYS A 281 -4.38 -19.28 -22.50
N ALA A 282 -4.39 -20.13 -21.47
CA ALA A 282 -3.22 -20.40 -20.66
C ALA A 282 -3.16 -21.87 -20.24
N LYS A 283 -1.94 -22.36 -20.05
CA LYS A 283 -1.67 -23.65 -19.42
C LYS A 283 -1.62 -23.46 -17.91
N LYS A 284 -2.34 -24.29 -17.15
CA LYS A 284 -2.17 -24.39 -15.70
C LYS A 284 -0.80 -25.03 -15.40
N ILE A 285 -0.06 -24.41 -14.49
CA ILE A 285 1.17 -24.92 -13.90
C ILE A 285 1.05 -24.91 -12.38
N SER A 286 1.87 -25.69 -11.69
CA SER A 286 1.87 -25.74 -10.23
C SER A 286 2.44 -24.46 -9.60
N ASP A 287 2.09 -24.21 -8.33
CA ASP A 287 2.69 -23.12 -7.52
C ASP A 287 4.22 -23.31 -7.44
N GLN A 288 4.70 -24.57 -7.32
CA GLN A 288 6.11 -24.86 -7.28
C GLN A 288 6.83 -24.51 -8.59
N GLU A 289 6.26 -24.86 -9.76
CA GLU A 289 6.81 -24.50 -11.07
C GLU A 289 6.93 -22.96 -11.21
N PHE A 290 5.93 -22.22 -10.73
CA PHE A 290 6.00 -20.76 -10.73
C PHE A 290 7.19 -20.24 -9.90
N TRP A 291 7.33 -20.67 -8.65
CA TRP A 291 8.36 -20.14 -7.74
C TRP A 291 9.79 -20.64 -8.05
N THR A 292 9.95 -21.68 -8.85
CA THR A 292 11.26 -22.19 -9.30
C THR A 292 11.64 -21.77 -10.72
N HIS A 293 10.72 -21.06 -11.41
CA HIS A 293 11.02 -20.53 -12.72
C HIS A 293 12.04 -19.38 -12.64
N LYS A 294 12.85 -19.23 -13.68
CA LYS A 294 13.82 -18.14 -13.79
C LYS A 294 13.15 -16.89 -14.34
N PHE A 295 13.10 -15.84 -13.53
CA PHE A 295 12.54 -14.55 -13.90
C PHE A 295 13.62 -13.47 -14.06
N ASP A 296 13.43 -12.55 -14.99
CA ASP A 296 14.11 -11.26 -14.94
C ASP A 296 13.46 -10.35 -13.91
N ILE A 297 12.12 -10.36 -13.85
CA ILE A 297 11.33 -9.54 -12.95
C ILE A 297 10.21 -10.37 -12.32
N LEU A 298 10.10 -10.30 -11.00
CA LEU A 298 8.99 -10.89 -10.24
C LEU A 298 8.22 -9.81 -9.49
N ILE A 299 6.89 -9.84 -9.59
CA ILE A 299 6.03 -8.83 -8.96
C ILE A 299 5.02 -9.53 -8.04
N PRO A 300 5.32 -9.67 -6.74
CA PRO A 300 4.35 -10.12 -5.75
C PRO A 300 3.33 -9.01 -5.47
N ALA A 301 2.07 -9.23 -5.85
CA ALA A 301 0.99 -8.23 -5.79
C ALA A 301 -0.30 -8.74 -5.13
N ALA A 302 -0.21 -9.80 -4.29
CA ALA A 302 -1.39 -10.38 -3.64
C ALA A 302 -1.28 -10.42 -2.11
N LEU A 303 -0.32 -11.13 -1.55
CA LEU A 303 -0.27 -11.49 -0.14
C LEU A 303 1.00 -10.99 0.55
N GLU A 304 0.88 -10.66 1.82
CA GLU A 304 2.03 -10.48 2.72
C GLU A 304 2.74 -11.81 3.00
N ASN A 305 4.03 -11.76 3.32
CA ASN A 305 4.86 -12.91 3.70
C ASN A 305 4.82 -14.08 2.70
N ILE A 306 4.58 -13.80 1.41
CA ILE A 306 4.50 -14.85 0.39
C ILE A 306 5.90 -15.36 0.00
N ILE A 307 6.90 -14.48 -0.06
CA ILE A 307 8.28 -14.86 -0.31
C ILE A 307 8.93 -15.20 1.03
N THR A 308 8.85 -16.47 1.40
CA THR A 308 9.46 -17.01 2.62
C THR A 308 10.92 -17.40 2.38
N GLU A 309 11.65 -17.72 3.45
CA GLU A 309 13.00 -18.28 3.39
C GLU A 309 13.12 -19.46 2.41
N LYS A 310 12.15 -20.40 2.46
CA LYS A 310 12.10 -21.56 1.58
C LYS A 310 11.97 -21.17 0.10
N ILE A 311 11.13 -20.20 -0.21
CA ILE A 311 10.97 -19.70 -1.59
C ILE A 311 12.22 -18.95 -2.02
N ALA A 312 12.75 -18.05 -1.21
CA ALA A 312 13.94 -17.25 -1.52
C ALA A 312 15.17 -18.09 -1.85
N LYS A 313 15.36 -19.22 -1.15
CA LYS A 313 16.46 -20.16 -1.43
C LYS A 313 16.43 -20.72 -2.86
N ASN A 314 15.24 -20.96 -3.40
CA ASN A 314 15.05 -21.58 -4.71
C ASN A 314 14.75 -20.57 -5.83
N LEU A 315 14.50 -19.32 -5.49
CA LEU A 315 14.13 -18.30 -6.45
C LEU A 315 15.35 -17.85 -7.28
N ASP A 316 15.20 -17.85 -8.61
CA ASP A 316 16.16 -17.29 -9.58
C ASP A 316 15.53 -16.06 -10.23
N VAL A 317 15.89 -14.87 -9.76
CA VAL A 317 15.32 -13.60 -10.20
C VAL A 317 16.37 -12.48 -10.10
N LYS A 318 16.29 -11.49 -11.00
CA LYS A 318 17.17 -10.32 -10.96
C LYS A 318 16.55 -9.14 -10.21
N LEU A 319 15.25 -8.94 -10.38
CA LEU A 319 14.50 -7.81 -9.83
C LEU A 319 13.17 -8.25 -9.23
N ILE A 320 12.90 -7.87 -7.99
CA ILE A 320 11.59 -8.01 -7.36
C ILE A 320 10.99 -6.62 -7.18
N ALA A 321 9.71 -6.43 -7.59
CA ALA A 321 8.96 -5.21 -7.33
C ALA A 321 7.76 -5.51 -6.42
N GLU A 322 7.80 -5.07 -5.17
CA GLU A 322 6.83 -5.41 -4.15
C GLU A 322 5.51 -4.63 -4.30
N GLY A 323 4.58 -5.18 -5.10
CA GLY A 323 3.25 -4.61 -5.27
C GLY A 323 2.34 -4.79 -4.05
N ALA A 324 2.45 -5.91 -3.33
CA ALA A 324 1.79 -6.13 -2.06
C ALA A 324 2.53 -5.42 -0.91
N ASN A 325 1.90 -5.29 0.26
CA ASN A 325 2.59 -4.80 1.46
C ASN A 325 3.31 -5.98 2.13
N GLY A 326 4.61 -5.81 2.44
CA GLY A 326 5.42 -6.79 3.13
C GLY A 326 5.39 -8.19 2.52
N PRO A 327 5.54 -8.37 1.19
CA PRO A 327 5.44 -9.71 0.58
C PRO A 327 6.66 -10.59 0.87
N THR A 328 7.78 -9.99 1.22
CA THR A 328 9.05 -10.68 1.51
C THR A 328 9.32 -10.69 3.00
N THR A 329 9.56 -11.88 3.58
CA THR A 329 9.92 -11.99 5.00
C THR A 329 11.34 -11.47 5.26
N PRO A 330 11.68 -11.05 6.49
CA PRO A 330 13.04 -10.58 6.81
C PRO A 330 14.13 -11.60 6.47
N GLU A 331 13.89 -12.88 6.75
CA GLU A 331 14.84 -13.97 6.45
C GLU A 331 15.00 -14.16 4.93
N ALA A 332 13.91 -14.01 4.17
CA ALA A 332 13.97 -14.06 2.71
C ALA A 332 14.72 -12.85 2.12
N ASP A 333 14.55 -11.67 2.71
CA ASP A 333 15.23 -10.44 2.27
C ASP A 333 16.77 -10.59 2.36
N GLU A 334 17.27 -11.13 3.46
CA GLU A 334 18.70 -11.38 3.64
C GLU A 334 19.25 -12.38 2.59
N ILE A 335 18.53 -13.49 2.33
CA ILE A 335 18.92 -14.48 1.31
C ILE A 335 18.94 -13.85 -0.09
N LEU A 336 17.93 -13.07 -0.42
CA LEU A 336 17.83 -12.40 -1.73
C LEU A 336 18.95 -11.38 -1.91
N LYS A 337 19.32 -10.67 -0.84
CA LYS A 337 20.46 -9.76 -0.82
C LYS A 337 21.80 -10.47 -1.06
N GLU A 338 22.03 -11.62 -0.40
CA GLU A 338 23.21 -12.46 -0.65
C GLU A 338 23.27 -12.97 -2.10
N LYS A 339 22.12 -13.21 -2.72
CA LYS A 339 21.99 -13.56 -4.15
C LYS A 339 22.12 -12.37 -5.11
N ASN A 340 22.34 -11.16 -4.60
CA ASN A 340 22.37 -9.92 -5.37
C ASN A 340 21.08 -9.64 -6.15
N VAL A 341 19.92 -10.03 -5.61
CA VAL A 341 18.61 -9.67 -6.15
C VAL A 341 18.30 -8.22 -5.76
N GLU A 342 17.99 -7.38 -6.73
CA GLU A 342 17.55 -6.03 -6.42
C GLU A 342 16.06 -6.02 -6.06
N ILE A 343 15.69 -5.34 -4.97
CA ILE A 343 14.30 -5.28 -4.49
C ILE A 343 13.81 -3.85 -4.46
N ILE A 344 12.74 -3.56 -5.21
CA ILE A 344 11.99 -2.31 -5.07
C ILE A 344 11.02 -2.53 -3.92
N PRO A 345 11.24 -1.91 -2.75
CA PRO A 345 10.42 -2.19 -1.57
C PRO A 345 9.00 -1.66 -1.72
N ASP A 346 8.09 -2.27 -1.01
CA ASP A 346 6.66 -1.94 -1.00
C ASP A 346 6.37 -0.46 -0.70
N ILE A 347 7.14 0.17 0.23
CA ILE A 347 6.98 1.58 0.56
C ILE A 347 7.24 2.50 -0.65
N LEU A 348 7.94 2.03 -1.68
CA LEU A 348 8.14 2.72 -2.95
C LEU A 348 7.21 2.17 -4.04
N ALA A 349 7.25 0.87 -4.31
CA ALA A 349 6.56 0.26 -5.46
C ALA A 349 5.05 0.53 -5.44
N ASN A 350 4.38 0.30 -4.30
CA ASN A 350 2.93 0.46 -4.17
C ASN A 350 2.49 1.85 -3.68
N SER A 351 3.40 2.82 -3.64
CA SER A 351 3.13 4.17 -3.11
C SER A 351 2.26 5.05 -4.02
N GLY A 352 2.05 4.65 -5.28
CA GLY A 352 1.21 5.39 -6.22
C GLY A 352 -0.20 5.69 -5.70
N GLY A 353 -0.77 4.76 -4.93
CA GLY A 353 -2.09 4.94 -4.34
C GLY A 353 -2.18 6.12 -3.34
N VAL A 354 -1.19 6.28 -2.47
CA VAL A 354 -1.16 7.42 -1.53
C VAL A 354 -0.85 8.72 -2.25
N LEU A 355 -0.05 8.68 -3.31
CA LEU A 355 0.27 9.84 -4.12
C LEU A 355 -0.97 10.39 -4.83
N VAL A 356 -1.78 9.54 -5.48
CA VAL A 356 -3.03 9.98 -6.11
C VAL A 356 -4.08 10.37 -5.07
N SER A 357 -4.05 9.77 -3.87
CA SER A 357 -4.86 10.27 -2.75
C SER A 357 -4.47 11.70 -2.33
N TYR A 358 -3.18 12.05 -2.40
CA TYR A 358 -2.73 13.42 -2.21
C TYR A 358 -3.27 14.34 -3.32
N TYR A 359 -3.26 13.91 -4.56
CA TYR A 359 -3.84 14.70 -5.66
C TYR A 359 -5.36 14.90 -5.50
N GLU A 360 -6.10 13.90 -5.03
CA GLU A 360 -7.52 14.05 -4.68
C GLU A 360 -7.71 15.13 -3.62
N TRP A 361 -6.90 15.13 -2.57
CA TRP A 361 -6.94 16.16 -1.54
C TRP A 361 -6.63 17.55 -2.11
N VAL A 362 -5.60 17.68 -2.96
CA VAL A 362 -5.28 18.96 -3.66
C VAL A 362 -6.46 19.44 -4.50
N GLN A 363 -7.05 18.56 -5.30
CA GLN A 363 -8.20 18.88 -6.14
C GLN A 363 -9.40 19.34 -5.31
N ASN A 364 -9.65 18.72 -4.16
CA ASN A 364 -10.73 19.13 -3.25
C ASN A 364 -10.45 20.51 -2.60
N GLN A 365 -9.19 20.81 -2.25
CA GLN A 365 -8.80 22.11 -1.69
C GLN A 365 -8.99 23.27 -2.68
N TYR A 366 -8.75 23.03 -3.96
CA TYR A 366 -8.83 24.05 -5.02
C TYR A 366 -10.15 24.04 -5.78
N GLY A 367 -11.01 23.04 -5.60
CA GLY A 367 -12.26 22.89 -6.34
C GLY A 367 -12.05 22.68 -7.85
N SER A 368 -10.88 22.16 -8.26
CA SER A 368 -10.52 21.94 -9.66
C SER A 368 -10.08 20.50 -9.86
N TYR A 369 -10.72 19.78 -10.78
CA TYR A 369 -10.52 18.34 -10.99
C TYR A 369 -9.76 18.08 -12.28
N TRP A 370 -8.75 17.21 -12.18
CA TRP A 370 -7.84 16.88 -13.26
C TRP A 370 -8.35 15.68 -14.07
N THR A 371 -7.98 15.65 -15.33
CA THR A 371 -8.18 14.49 -16.19
C THR A 371 -7.31 13.32 -15.71
N LYS A 372 -7.68 12.10 -16.11
CA LYS A 372 -6.87 10.91 -15.81
C LYS A 372 -5.43 11.05 -16.30
N LYS A 373 -5.24 11.63 -17.50
CA LYS A 373 -3.92 11.84 -18.09
C LYS A 373 -3.07 12.78 -17.23
N GLU A 374 -3.62 13.92 -16.80
CA GLU A 374 -2.91 14.85 -15.92
C GLU A 374 -2.52 14.21 -14.59
N VAL A 375 -3.39 13.38 -14.00
CA VAL A 375 -3.09 12.63 -12.77
C VAL A 375 -1.93 11.67 -13.00
N GLN A 376 -1.93 10.91 -14.09
CA GLN A 376 -0.89 9.95 -14.42
C GLN A 376 0.46 10.60 -14.72
N GLU A 377 0.47 11.70 -15.50
CA GLU A 377 1.70 12.46 -15.78
C GLU A 377 2.33 13.02 -14.49
N LYS A 378 1.50 13.55 -13.59
CA LYS A 378 1.97 14.01 -12.27
C LYS A 378 2.49 12.85 -11.41
N GLN A 379 1.80 11.72 -11.41
CA GLN A 379 2.21 10.53 -10.67
C GLN A 379 3.57 10.02 -11.17
N GLU A 380 3.75 9.90 -12.48
CA GLU A 380 5.03 9.47 -13.05
C GLU A 380 6.16 10.44 -12.67
N LYS A 381 5.96 11.73 -12.86
CA LYS A 381 6.93 12.77 -12.50
C LYS A 381 7.35 12.72 -11.03
N ASP A 382 6.38 12.67 -10.12
CA ASP A 382 6.66 12.75 -8.68
C ASP A 382 7.27 11.43 -8.16
N MET A 383 6.86 10.28 -8.69
CA MET A 383 7.50 9.00 -8.37
C MET A 383 8.93 8.92 -8.89
N LEU A 384 9.20 9.34 -10.13
CA LEU A 384 10.56 9.36 -10.66
C LEU A 384 11.48 10.25 -9.82
N LYS A 385 11.02 11.42 -9.39
CA LYS A 385 11.77 12.29 -8.50
C LYS A 385 12.10 11.62 -7.15
N ALA A 386 11.16 10.87 -6.59
CA ALA A 386 11.39 10.12 -5.35
C ALA A 386 12.42 9.00 -5.57
N ILE A 387 12.30 8.25 -6.67
CA ILE A 387 13.22 7.17 -7.03
C ILE A 387 14.63 7.71 -7.20
N GLU A 388 14.81 8.82 -7.92
CA GLU A 388 16.13 9.47 -8.09
C GLU A 388 16.75 9.87 -6.75
N GLY A 389 15.96 10.41 -5.82
CA GLY A 389 16.41 10.74 -4.47
C GLY A 389 16.84 9.50 -3.68
N ILE A 390 16.12 8.39 -3.80
CA ILE A 390 16.46 7.12 -3.17
C ILE A 390 17.79 6.57 -3.76
N PHE A 391 17.95 6.60 -5.08
CA PHE A 391 19.19 6.15 -5.71
C PHE A 391 20.40 7.01 -5.31
N ALA A 392 20.22 8.32 -5.14
CA ALA A 392 21.29 9.18 -4.61
C ALA A 392 21.74 8.75 -3.19
N ILE A 393 20.80 8.37 -2.32
CA ILE A 393 21.10 7.80 -0.98
C ILE A 393 21.77 6.43 -1.13
N LYS A 394 21.24 5.55 -1.98
CA LYS A 394 21.82 4.23 -2.27
C LYS A 394 23.30 4.35 -2.66
N ASP A 395 23.60 5.21 -3.60
CA ASP A 395 24.97 5.41 -4.11
C ASP A 395 25.88 6.03 -3.04
N GLN A 396 25.39 7.04 -2.31
CA GLN A 396 26.14 7.73 -1.25
C GLN A 396 26.54 6.79 -0.10
N TYR A 397 25.59 5.93 0.35
CA TYR A 397 25.77 5.06 1.52
C TYR A 397 26.13 3.62 1.14
N LYS A 398 26.23 3.30 -0.15
CA LYS A 398 26.53 1.95 -0.69
C LYS A 398 25.60 0.88 -0.08
N THR A 399 24.32 1.10 -0.18
CA THR A 399 23.28 0.26 0.40
C THR A 399 22.31 -0.25 -0.66
N ASP A 400 21.35 -1.12 -0.29
CA ASP A 400 20.26 -1.56 -1.18
C ASP A 400 19.15 -0.50 -1.28
N ILE A 401 18.18 -0.72 -2.21
CA ILE A 401 17.07 0.22 -2.45
C ILE A 401 16.14 0.29 -1.23
N ARG A 402 15.89 -0.84 -0.54
CA ARG A 402 15.01 -0.87 0.65
C ARG A 402 15.56 0.02 1.75
N GLU A 403 16.80 -0.16 2.12
CA GLU A 403 17.43 0.64 3.18
C GLU A 403 17.53 2.12 2.76
N ALA A 404 17.92 2.39 1.51
CA ALA A 404 17.97 3.74 0.97
C ALA A 404 16.60 4.45 1.01
N ALA A 405 15.50 3.74 0.73
CA ALA A 405 14.15 4.27 0.79
C ALA A 405 13.75 4.68 2.22
N TYR A 406 14.05 3.84 3.22
CA TYR A 406 13.85 4.21 4.63
C TYR A 406 14.70 5.40 5.03
N MET A 407 15.99 5.42 4.69
CA MET A 407 16.89 6.51 4.98
C MET A 407 16.41 7.82 4.34
N PHE A 408 15.99 7.80 3.08
CA PHE A 408 15.48 8.97 2.38
C PHE A 408 14.24 9.56 3.06
N ALA A 409 13.29 8.72 3.44
CA ALA A 409 12.08 9.14 4.14
C ALA A 409 12.39 9.73 5.52
N ILE A 410 13.20 9.03 6.32
CA ILE A 410 13.54 9.44 7.70
C ILE A 410 14.36 10.72 7.71
N LYS A 411 15.32 10.88 6.81
CA LYS A 411 16.12 12.11 6.67
C LYS A 411 15.22 13.32 6.50
N ARG A 412 14.20 13.23 5.65
CA ARG A 412 13.24 14.30 5.40
C ARG A 412 12.37 14.62 6.62
N ILE A 413 11.88 13.59 7.30
CA ILE A 413 11.07 13.77 8.52
C ILE A 413 11.92 14.39 9.62
N ALA A 414 13.15 13.91 9.82
CA ALA A 414 14.10 14.43 10.80
C ALA A 414 14.43 15.90 10.55
N GLU A 415 14.67 16.28 9.30
CA GLU A 415 14.90 17.68 8.94
C GLU A 415 13.71 18.58 9.28
N ALA A 416 12.49 18.14 8.97
CA ALA A 416 11.27 18.87 9.33
C ALA A 416 11.11 19.01 10.85
N MET A 417 11.39 17.95 11.63
CA MET A 417 11.36 17.99 13.10
C MET A 417 12.39 18.97 13.64
N LYS A 418 13.61 18.96 13.09
CA LYS A 418 14.69 19.88 13.47
C LYS A 418 14.30 21.35 13.21
N LEU A 419 13.79 21.65 12.00
CA LEU A 419 13.36 23.00 11.64
C LEU A 419 12.19 23.50 12.50
N ARG A 420 11.38 22.60 13.05
CA ARG A 420 10.30 22.90 13.99
C ARG A 420 10.76 22.99 15.45
N GLY A 421 12.04 22.76 15.73
CA GLY A 421 12.59 22.83 17.07
C GLY A 421 12.15 21.69 18.00
N TRP A 422 11.92 20.48 17.45
CA TRP A 422 11.50 19.32 18.25
C TRP A 422 12.67 18.64 18.97
N TYR A 423 13.89 18.89 18.55
CA TYR A 423 15.15 18.41 19.19
C TYR A 423 16.33 19.31 18.86
#